data_fa5338ea67781e25e4696ded9315c5af
#
_entry.id   fa5338ea67781e25e4696ded9315c5af
#
_cell.length_a   1.000
_cell.length_b   1.000
_cell.length_c   1.000
_cell.angle_alpha   90.00
_cell.angle_beta   90.00
_cell.angle_gamma   90.00
#
_symmetry.space_group_name_H-M   'P 1'
#
loop_
_entity.id
_entity.type
_entity.pdbx_description
1 polymer ?
#
loop_
_entity_poly.entity_id
_entity_poly.type
_entity_poly.pdbx_seq_one_letter_code
_entity_poly.pdbx_strand_id
1 'polypeptide(L)'
;MKRIGAITIGQSPRVDVVPEMQQILGPDVEIVQAGVLDGLSPEEIAALAPAGNGDSEIRRLRGSPVLVSRLRDGSWVSMEEEKILPLVQKKIEQLENAGVRFILMLCTGKFPENFVCRVPLIFPQKLLYSLVPQLAGRIGILTPEASQLADSRRQWGAVAQQVTVCCANPYAGAAGLAAAAEQFVKDGAEICVLDCF
;
A
#
# COMPACT_ATOMS: atom_id res chain seq x y z
N MET A 1 21.14 19.65 0.77
CA MET A 1 19.76 19.14 0.65
C MET A 1 19.72 17.70 1.15
N LYS A 2 18.79 17.34 2.02
CA LYS A 2 18.62 15.97 2.51
C LYS A 2 17.80 15.20 1.49
N ARG A 3 18.23 13.97 1.14
CA ARG A 3 17.51 13.12 0.19
C ARG A 3 16.82 11.98 0.92
N ILE A 4 15.55 11.75 0.63
CA ILE A 4 14.78 10.59 1.10
C ILE A 4 14.23 9.82 -0.11
N GLY A 5 14.17 8.50 0.02
CA GLY A 5 13.59 7.64 -0.99
C GLY A 5 12.10 7.43 -0.77
N ALA A 6 11.32 7.35 -1.84
CA ALA A 6 9.92 6.95 -1.82
C ALA A 6 9.68 5.87 -2.87
N ILE A 7 9.30 4.66 -2.44
CA ILE A 7 8.98 3.54 -3.34
C ILE A 7 7.47 3.39 -3.43
N THR A 8 6.92 3.54 -4.63
CA THR A 8 5.56 3.06 -4.93
C THR A 8 5.60 1.67 -5.59
N ILE A 9 4.67 0.79 -5.26
CA ILE A 9 4.54 -0.52 -5.92
C ILE A 9 3.97 -0.41 -7.34
N GLY A 10 3.45 0.75 -7.71
CA GLY A 10 3.03 1.10 -9.06
C GLY A 10 4.14 1.79 -9.86
N GLN A 11 3.75 2.80 -10.64
CA GLN A 11 4.66 3.64 -11.42
C GLN A 11 4.91 4.98 -10.73
N SER A 12 6.14 5.49 -10.85
CA SER A 12 6.50 6.85 -10.44
C SER A 12 6.49 7.82 -11.65
N PRO A 13 6.33 9.16 -11.45
CA PRO A 13 6.12 9.82 -10.16
C PRO A 13 4.67 9.72 -9.65
N ARG A 14 4.50 9.64 -8.32
CA ARG A 14 3.20 9.74 -7.66
C ARG A 14 2.84 11.23 -7.47
N VAL A 15 2.19 11.76 -8.50
CA VAL A 15 1.77 13.16 -8.54
C VAL A 15 0.55 13.47 -7.66
N ASP A 16 -0.08 12.44 -7.16
CA ASP A 16 -1.25 12.46 -6.29
C ASP A 16 -0.89 12.48 -4.78
N VAL A 17 0.29 12.00 -4.39
CA VAL A 17 0.71 11.87 -2.98
C VAL A 17 1.95 12.70 -2.67
N VAL A 18 2.98 12.62 -3.52
CA VAL A 18 4.29 13.20 -3.23
C VAL A 18 4.29 14.75 -3.14
N PRO A 19 3.49 15.50 -3.93
CA PRO A 19 3.43 16.96 -3.78
C PRO A 19 3.01 17.42 -2.38
N GLU A 20 2.03 16.77 -1.74
CA GLU A 20 1.61 17.09 -0.38
C GLU A 20 2.70 16.75 0.65
N MET A 21 3.35 15.60 0.48
CA MET A 21 4.50 15.23 1.31
C MET A 21 5.63 16.26 1.19
N GLN A 22 5.91 16.73 -0.01
CA GLN A 22 6.96 17.74 -0.26
C GLN A 22 6.63 19.07 0.43
N GLN A 23 5.35 19.48 0.46
CA GLN A 23 4.93 20.69 1.19
C GLN A 23 5.19 20.57 2.69
N ILE A 24 4.93 19.39 3.28
CA ILE A 24 5.14 19.13 4.72
C ILE A 24 6.64 19.09 5.04
N LEU A 25 7.45 18.46 4.19
CA LEU A 25 8.89 18.28 4.43
C LEU A 25 9.71 19.53 4.14
N GLY A 26 9.16 20.47 3.38
CA GLY A 26 9.81 21.72 3.03
C GLY A 26 10.90 21.59 1.93
N PRO A 27 11.52 22.72 1.56
CA PRO A 27 12.43 22.80 0.41
C PRO A 27 13.82 22.15 0.67
N ASP A 28 14.19 21.93 1.93
CA ASP A 28 15.49 21.35 2.28
C ASP A 28 15.57 19.83 2.10
N VAL A 29 14.42 19.18 1.79
CA VAL A 29 14.30 17.76 1.57
C VAL A 29 13.93 17.48 0.11
N GLU A 30 14.72 16.64 -0.56
CA GLU A 30 14.41 16.10 -1.88
C GLU A 30 13.81 14.71 -1.75
N ILE A 31 12.62 14.48 -2.32
CA ILE A 31 12.00 13.15 -2.40
C ILE A 31 12.41 12.50 -3.73
N VAL A 32 13.26 11.50 -3.66
CA VAL A 32 13.66 10.68 -4.81
C VAL A 32 12.68 9.52 -4.95
N GLN A 33 11.91 9.52 -6.03
CA GLN A 33 10.86 8.51 -6.24
C GLN A 33 11.37 7.34 -7.08
N ALA A 34 10.88 6.14 -6.79
CA ALA A 34 11.08 4.95 -7.60
C ALA A 34 9.79 4.12 -7.65
N GLY A 35 9.32 3.83 -8.85
CA GLY A 35 8.17 2.94 -9.06
C GLY A 35 8.64 1.52 -9.36
N VAL A 36 8.03 0.53 -8.71
CA VAL A 36 8.34 -0.89 -8.94
C VAL A 36 8.10 -1.28 -10.39
N LEU A 37 7.08 -0.69 -11.02
CA LEU A 37 6.71 -0.93 -12.40
C LEU A 37 7.38 0.02 -13.40
N ASP A 38 8.28 0.90 -12.95
CA ASP A 38 8.99 1.79 -13.86
C ASP A 38 9.90 1.02 -14.80
N GLY A 39 9.73 1.28 -16.11
CA GLY A 39 10.49 0.66 -17.18
C GLY A 39 9.96 -0.69 -17.66
N LEU A 40 8.92 -1.23 -17.03
CA LEU A 40 8.26 -2.44 -17.50
C LEU A 40 7.30 -2.15 -18.65
N SER A 41 7.24 -3.07 -19.62
CA SER A 41 6.26 -3.04 -20.69
C SER A 41 4.84 -3.39 -20.17
N PRO A 42 3.77 -3.05 -20.91
CA PRO A 42 2.41 -3.45 -20.55
C PRO A 42 2.27 -4.98 -20.37
N GLU A 43 2.97 -5.77 -21.18
CA GLU A 43 2.97 -7.23 -21.11
C GLU A 43 3.66 -7.75 -19.84
N GLU A 44 4.79 -7.12 -19.46
CA GLU A 44 5.50 -7.44 -18.24
C GLU A 44 4.65 -7.09 -17.00
N ILE A 45 3.94 -5.95 -17.02
CA ILE A 45 3.01 -5.56 -15.97
C ILE A 45 1.85 -6.55 -15.89
N ALA A 46 1.27 -6.95 -17.02
CA ALA A 46 0.18 -7.91 -17.06
C ALA A 46 0.60 -9.29 -16.51
N ALA A 47 1.85 -9.69 -16.70
CA ALA A 47 2.39 -10.94 -16.15
C ALA A 47 2.48 -10.95 -14.61
N LEU A 48 2.47 -9.78 -13.96
CA LEU A 48 2.43 -9.67 -12.51
C LEU A 48 1.04 -9.90 -11.92
N ALA A 49 0.01 -9.85 -12.76
CA ALA A 49 -1.36 -10.07 -12.33
C ALA A 49 -1.52 -11.45 -11.66
N PRO A 50 -2.49 -11.57 -10.74
CA PRO A 50 -2.83 -12.84 -10.13
C PRO A 50 -3.21 -13.88 -11.19
N ALA A 51 -2.67 -15.09 -11.11
CA ALA A 51 -2.95 -16.16 -12.07
C ALA A 51 -4.44 -16.54 -12.06
N GLY A 52 -5.11 -16.38 -13.22
CA GLY A 52 -6.42 -16.95 -13.56
C GLY A 52 -7.63 -16.30 -12.88
N ASN A 53 -8.71 -16.18 -13.65
CA ASN A 53 -10.07 -15.86 -13.20
C ASN A 53 -10.77 -17.04 -12.48
N GLY A 54 -10.06 -18.12 -12.20
CA GLY A 54 -10.56 -19.33 -11.58
C GLY A 54 -9.98 -19.54 -10.19
N ASP A 55 -10.86 -19.64 -9.20
CA ASP A 55 -10.64 -20.03 -7.82
C ASP A 55 -9.96 -19.02 -6.89
N SER A 56 -10.80 -18.11 -6.39
CA SER A 56 -10.51 -17.37 -5.15
C SER A 56 -10.12 -18.28 -3.97
N GLU A 57 -10.50 -19.54 -4.02
CA GLU A 57 -10.25 -20.54 -3.00
C GLU A 57 -8.84 -21.14 -3.11
N ILE A 58 -8.34 -21.41 -4.32
CA ILE A 58 -6.94 -21.84 -4.54
C ILE A 58 -5.96 -20.70 -4.20
N ARG A 59 -6.31 -19.44 -4.45
CA ARG A 59 -5.52 -18.29 -4.01
C ARG A 59 -5.42 -18.18 -2.51
N ARG A 60 -6.54 -18.39 -1.79
CA ARG A 60 -6.56 -18.43 -0.32
C ARG A 60 -5.69 -19.55 0.24
N LEU A 61 -5.65 -20.69 -0.45
CA LEU A 61 -4.81 -21.84 -0.06
C LEU A 61 -3.32 -21.62 -0.33
N ARG A 62 -2.97 -20.82 -1.34
CA ARG A 62 -1.57 -20.48 -1.65
C ARG A 62 -1.03 -19.29 -0.88
N GLY A 63 -1.92 -18.48 -0.26
CA GLY A 63 -1.52 -17.43 0.69
C GLY A 63 -0.78 -16.23 0.09
N SER A 64 -0.73 -16.07 -1.25
CA SER A 64 -0.06 -14.91 -1.85
C SER A 64 -1.01 -13.70 -1.82
N PRO A 65 -0.69 -12.64 -1.08
CA PRO A 65 -1.50 -11.42 -1.04
C PRO A 65 -1.54 -10.75 -2.42
N VAL A 66 -2.69 -10.12 -2.70
CA VAL A 66 -2.86 -9.27 -3.88
C VAL A 66 -2.70 -7.82 -3.46
N LEU A 67 -1.85 -7.11 -4.17
CA LEU A 67 -1.61 -5.68 -3.98
C LEU A 67 -2.18 -4.90 -5.15
N VAL A 68 -2.69 -3.71 -4.87
CA VAL A 68 -3.27 -2.80 -5.88
C VAL A 68 -2.42 -1.55 -5.95
N SER A 69 -2.18 -1.04 -7.14
CA SER A 69 -1.50 0.24 -7.32
C SER A 69 -1.91 0.95 -8.60
N ARG A 70 -1.60 2.24 -8.64
CA ARG A 70 -1.90 3.14 -9.74
C ARG A 70 -0.79 3.15 -10.79
N LEU A 71 -1.18 3.25 -12.06
CA LEU A 71 -0.30 3.51 -13.20
C LEU A 71 -0.27 5.01 -13.52
N ARG A 72 0.68 5.43 -14.38
CA ARG A 72 0.85 6.86 -14.77
C ARG A 72 -0.34 7.40 -15.53
N ASP A 73 -1.03 6.57 -16.28
CA ASP A 73 -2.23 6.94 -17.06
C ASP A 73 -3.49 7.09 -16.18
N GLY A 74 -3.36 6.84 -14.87
CA GLY A 74 -4.45 6.91 -13.92
C GLY A 74 -5.23 5.61 -13.76
N SER A 75 -4.99 4.61 -14.59
CA SER A 75 -5.53 3.27 -14.41
C SER A 75 -4.89 2.59 -13.19
N TRP A 76 -5.39 1.41 -12.83
CA TRP A 76 -4.87 0.63 -11.70
C TRP A 76 -4.63 -0.81 -12.10
N VAL A 77 -3.78 -1.48 -11.35
CA VAL A 77 -3.39 -2.87 -11.57
C VAL A 77 -3.36 -3.63 -10.25
N SER A 78 -3.84 -4.88 -10.29
CA SER A 78 -3.69 -5.85 -9.19
C SER A 78 -2.53 -6.78 -9.49
N MET A 79 -1.68 -7.02 -8.51
CA MET A 79 -0.45 -7.80 -8.65
C MET A 79 -0.30 -8.80 -7.51
N GLU A 80 0.29 -9.96 -7.79
CA GLU A 80 0.71 -10.88 -6.74
C GLU A 80 1.95 -10.32 -6.01
N GLU A 81 1.90 -10.27 -4.68
CA GLU A 81 3.00 -9.77 -3.86
C GLU A 81 4.31 -10.47 -4.19
N GLU A 82 4.33 -11.79 -4.22
CA GLU A 82 5.55 -12.57 -4.47
C GLU A 82 6.28 -12.19 -5.76
N LYS A 83 5.52 -11.80 -6.81
CA LYS A 83 6.09 -11.40 -8.09
C LYS A 83 6.78 -10.04 -8.05
N ILE A 84 6.32 -9.14 -7.17
CA ILE A 84 6.88 -7.80 -7.09
C ILE A 84 8.01 -7.66 -6.07
N LEU A 85 8.14 -8.56 -5.09
CA LEU A 85 9.19 -8.47 -4.06
C LEU A 85 10.61 -8.33 -4.63
N PRO A 86 11.03 -9.10 -5.66
CA PRO A 86 12.34 -8.93 -6.27
C PRO A 86 12.52 -7.57 -6.96
N LEU A 87 11.43 -7.00 -7.49
CA LEU A 87 11.45 -5.68 -8.12
C LEU A 87 11.53 -4.58 -7.06
N VAL A 88 10.85 -4.73 -5.92
CA VAL A 88 10.99 -3.84 -4.76
C VAL A 88 12.43 -3.80 -4.29
N GLN A 89 13.09 -4.97 -4.14
CA GLN A 89 14.50 -5.04 -3.73
C GLN A 89 15.41 -4.26 -4.68
N LYS A 90 15.22 -4.37 -5.98
CA LYS A 90 15.99 -3.59 -6.98
C LYS A 90 15.78 -2.06 -6.81
N LYS A 91 14.55 -1.63 -6.47
CA LYS A 91 14.28 -0.20 -6.25
C LYS A 91 14.89 0.31 -4.93
N ILE A 92 14.96 -0.53 -3.90
CA ILE A 92 15.71 -0.23 -2.66
C ILE A 92 17.18 0.04 -3.01
N GLU A 93 17.83 -0.86 -3.72
CA GLU A 93 19.24 -0.72 -4.14
C GLU A 93 19.47 0.53 -5.02
N GLN A 94 18.53 0.81 -5.93
CA GLN A 94 18.58 2.02 -6.77
C GLN A 94 18.56 3.29 -5.92
N LEU A 95 17.69 3.38 -4.94
CA LEU A 95 17.56 4.54 -4.05
C LEU A 95 18.76 4.68 -3.11
N GLU A 96 19.28 3.58 -2.58
CA GLU A 96 20.50 3.59 -1.78
C GLU A 96 21.69 4.16 -2.58
N ASN A 97 21.83 3.73 -3.84
CA ASN A 97 22.87 4.22 -4.74
C ASN A 97 22.66 5.71 -5.11
N ALA A 98 21.42 6.20 -5.06
CA ALA A 98 21.09 7.62 -5.19
C ALA A 98 21.43 8.43 -3.92
N GLY A 99 21.91 7.80 -2.84
CA GLY A 99 22.38 8.45 -1.63
C GLY A 99 21.25 8.96 -0.73
N VAL A 100 20.10 8.30 -0.71
CA VAL A 100 19.01 8.64 0.20
C VAL A 100 19.35 8.25 1.64
N ARG A 101 18.79 8.97 2.62
CA ARG A 101 19.05 8.73 4.05
C ARG A 101 18.14 7.68 4.68
N PHE A 102 16.95 7.54 4.15
CA PHE A 102 15.97 6.48 4.45
C PHE A 102 15.03 6.31 3.27
N ILE A 103 14.30 5.23 3.27
CA ILE A 103 13.31 4.89 2.23
C ILE A 103 11.95 4.73 2.89
N LEU A 104 10.92 5.40 2.32
CA LEU A 104 9.52 5.23 2.67
C LEU A 104 8.83 4.40 1.60
N MET A 105 8.16 3.33 2.01
CA MET A 105 7.27 2.58 1.14
C MET A 105 5.94 3.34 1.01
N LEU A 106 5.55 3.73 -0.20
CA LEU A 106 4.24 4.33 -0.47
C LEU A 106 3.21 3.22 -0.74
N CYS A 107 3.00 2.39 0.27
CA CYS A 107 2.01 1.33 0.28
C CYS A 107 1.75 0.88 1.71
N THR A 108 0.48 0.67 2.05
CA THR A 108 0.05 0.16 3.36
C THR A 108 -0.05 -1.36 3.41
N GLY A 109 0.25 -2.07 2.32
CA GLY A 109 0.33 -3.52 2.29
C GLY A 109 1.34 -4.07 3.31
N LYS A 110 1.10 -5.29 3.77
CA LYS A 110 2.02 -5.99 4.65
C LYS A 110 3.14 -6.61 3.82
N PHE A 111 4.33 -6.10 3.96
CA PHE A 111 5.53 -6.63 3.31
C PHE A 111 6.33 -7.53 4.25
N PRO A 112 7.08 -8.52 3.71
CA PRO A 112 8.01 -9.31 4.49
C PRO A 112 9.16 -8.43 5.02
N GLU A 113 9.79 -8.88 6.12
CA GLU A 113 10.86 -8.12 6.78
C GLU A 113 12.27 -8.44 6.27
N ASN A 114 12.38 -9.24 5.23
CA ASN A 114 13.65 -9.79 4.74
C ASN A 114 14.29 -8.98 3.60
N PHE A 115 13.86 -7.76 3.36
CA PHE A 115 14.55 -6.87 2.41
C PHE A 115 15.95 -6.52 2.93
N VAL A 116 16.92 -6.58 2.04
CA VAL A 116 18.27 -6.08 2.31
C VAL A 116 18.29 -4.58 2.07
N CYS A 117 18.55 -3.80 3.10
CA CYS A 117 18.56 -2.35 3.03
C CYS A 117 19.61 -1.79 4.01
N ARG A 118 20.49 -0.91 3.52
CA ARG A 118 21.57 -0.26 4.31
C ARG A 118 21.11 0.99 5.04
N VAL A 119 19.96 1.52 4.67
CA VAL A 119 19.33 2.68 5.31
C VAL A 119 18.00 2.27 5.94
N PRO A 120 17.43 3.04 6.88
CA PRO A 120 16.11 2.72 7.42
C PRO A 120 15.06 2.59 6.31
N LEU A 121 14.33 1.47 6.29
CA LEU A 121 13.19 1.22 5.42
C LEU A 121 11.90 1.30 6.25
N ILE A 122 11.05 2.26 5.92
CA ILE A 122 9.86 2.60 6.68
C ILE A 122 8.63 2.07 5.95
N PHE A 123 7.83 1.27 6.66
CA PHE A 123 6.55 0.73 6.20
C PHE A 123 5.42 1.45 6.93
N PRO A 124 4.55 2.22 6.23
CA PRO A 124 3.42 2.89 6.85
C PRO A 124 2.49 1.96 7.62
N GLN A 125 2.28 0.74 7.13
CA GLN A 125 1.48 -0.27 7.80
C GLN A 125 1.95 -0.53 9.24
N LYS A 126 3.26 -0.66 9.47
CA LYS A 126 3.80 -0.88 10.83
C LYS A 126 3.52 0.31 11.75
N LEU A 127 3.62 1.54 11.22
CA LEU A 127 3.31 2.75 11.97
C LEU A 127 1.82 2.82 12.30
N LEU A 128 0.95 2.53 11.35
CA LEU A 128 -0.50 2.51 11.55
C LEU A 128 -0.91 1.46 12.59
N TYR A 129 -0.37 0.25 12.53
CA TYR A 129 -0.67 -0.81 13.49
C TYR A 129 -0.20 -0.48 14.91
N SER A 130 0.86 0.31 15.05
CA SER A 130 1.35 0.74 16.36
C SER A 130 0.59 1.94 16.91
N LEU A 131 0.17 2.87 16.06
CA LEU A 131 -0.40 4.15 16.48
C LEU A 131 -1.93 4.10 16.60
N VAL A 132 -2.62 3.62 15.58
CA VAL A 132 -4.08 3.73 15.47
C VAL A 132 -4.82 3.04 16.64
N PRO A 133 -4.43 1.84 17.10
CA PRO A 133 -5.08 1.19 18.24
C PRO A 133 -4.92 1.92 19.58
N GLN A 134 -3.99 2.86 19.66
CA GLN A 134 -3.83 3.70 20.86
C GLN A 134 -4.70 4.95 20.83
N LEU A 135 -5.21 5.32 19.66
CA LEU A 135 -6.04 6.51 19.46
C LEU A 135 -7.53 6.21 19.56
N ALA A 136 -7.95 4.97 19.25
CA ALA A 136 -9.36 4.59 19.22
C ALA A 136 -9.57 3.12 19.57
N GLY A 137 -10.71 2.81 20.19
CA GLY A 137 -11.13 1.44 20.51
C GLY A 137 -11.89 0.78 19.36
N ARG A 138 -12.61 1.54 18.53
CA ARG A 138 -13.38 1.07 17.38
C ARG A 138 -12.82 1.66 16.09
N ILE A 139 -12.28 0.80 15.23
CA ILE A 139 -11.53 1.18 14.03
C ILE A 139 -12.25 0.67 12.78
N GLY A 140 -12.53 1.58 11.85
CA GLY A 140 -12.96 1.25 10.49
C GLY A 140 -11.76 1.10 9.57
N ILE A 141 -11.69 0.01 8.83
CA ILE A 141 -10.62 -0.26 7.87
C ILE A 141 -11.23 -0.37 6.48
N LEU A 142 -10.74 0.42 5.54
CA LEU A 142 -11.10 0.34 4.14
C LEU A 142 -9.98 -0.31 3.34
N THR A 143 -10.26 -1.48 2.77
CA THR A 143 -9.32 -2.20 1.89
C THR A 143 -9.75 -2.08 0.42
N PRO A 144 -8.83 -2.00 -0.54
CA PRO A 144 -9.17 -1.77 -1.95
C PRO A 144 -9.77 -2.99 -2.65
N GLU A 145 -9.55 -4.21 -2.13
CA GLU A 145 -9.93 -5.46 -2.78
C GLU A 145 -10.71 -6.38 -1.83
N ALA A 146 -11.80 -6.97 -2.35
CA ALA A 146 -12.63 -7.89 -1.56
C ALA A 146 -11.85 -9.12 -1.08
N SER A 147 -10.86 -9.56 -1.83
CA SER A 147 -9.98 -10.67 -1.47
C SER A 147 -9.16 -10.40 -0.20
N GLN A 148 -8.95 -9.12 0.16
CA GLN A 148 -8.18 -8.70 1.32
C GLN A 148 -9.01 -8.62 2.62
N LEU A 149 -10.35 -8.64 2.54
CA LEU A 149 -11.23 -8.44 3.71
C LEU A 149 -10.92 -9.38 4.88
N ALA A 150 -10.71 -10.65 4.61
CA ALA A 150 -10.45 -11.65 5.64
C ALA A 150 -9.08 -11.44 6.30
N ASP A 151 -8.07 -11.13 5.51
CA ASP A 151 -6.71 -10.90 5.99
C ASP A 151 -6.60 -9.58 6.75
N SER A 152 -7.22 -8.52 6.24
CA SER A 152 -7.30 -7.23 6.92
C SER A 152 -7.98 -7.36 8.29
N ARG A 153 -9.14 -8.06 8.33
CA ARG A 153 -9.83 -8.30 9.60
C ARG A 153 -8.97 -9.08 10.60
N ARG A 154 -8.24 -10.11 10.15
CA ARG A 154 -7.34 -10.88 11.00
C ARG A 154 -6.17 -10.03 11.52
N GLN A 155 -5.54 -9.26 10.65
CA GLN A 155 -4.36 -8.46 10.98
C GLN A 155 -4.70 -7.32 11.94
N TRP A 156 -5.73 -6.53 11.62
CA TRP A 156 -6.17 -5.43 12.47
C TRP A 156 -6.80 -5.92 13.77
N GLY A 157 -7.54 -7.04 13.74
CA GLY A 157 -8.11 -7.66 14.94
C GLY A 157 -7.07 -8.22 15.92
N ALA A 158 -5.82 -8.40 15.47
CA ALA A 158 -4.72 -8.78 16.36
C ALA A 158 -4.17 -7.60 17.19
N VAL A 159 -4.43 -6.36 16.77
CA VAL A 159 -3.85 -5.15 17.40
C VAL A 159 -4.92 -4.19 17.92
N ALA A 160 -6.17 -4.29 17.49
CA ALA A 160 -7.27 -3.39 17.85
C ALA A 160 -8.39 -4.15 18.60
N GLN A 161 -9.16 -3.44 19.42
CA GLN A 161 -10.23 -4.03 20.22
C GLN A 161 -11.46 -4.42 19.40
N GLN A 162 -11.90 -3.50 18.52
CA GLN A 162 -13.02 -3.71 17.60
C GLN A 162 -12.67 -3.17 16.22
N VAL A 163 -12.93 -3.98 15.19
CA VAL A 163 -12.60 -3.65 13.81
C VAL A 163 -13.77 -3.93 12.89
N THR A 164 -14.21 -2.90 12.15
CA THR A 164 -15.08 -3.03 11.00
C THR A 164 -14.25 -2.92 9.73
N VAL A 165 -14.31 -3.91 8.84
CA VAL A 165 -13.56 -3.91 7.58
C VAL A 165 -14.55 -3.84 6.43
N CYS A 166 -14.42 -2.80 5.60
CA CYS A 166 -15.15 -2.61 4.35
C CYS A 166 -14.20 -2.67 3.15
N CYS A 167 -14.76 -2.89 1.97
CA CYS A 167 -14.01 -2.88 0.72
C CYS A 167 -14.55 -1.78 -0.19
N ALA A 168 -13.65 -0.92 -0.66
CA ALA A 168 -13.91 -0.03 -1.79
C ALA A 168 -12.59 0.32 -2.48
N ASN A 169 -12.54 0.14 -3.79
CA ASN A 169 -11.37 0.51 -4.58
C ASN A 169 -11.33 2.05 -4.72
N PRO A 170 -10.28 2.73 -4.24
CA PRO A 170 -10.18 4.19 -4.27
C PRO A 170 -10.06 4.75 -5.70
N TYR A 171 -9.69 3.92 -6.67
CA TYR A 171 -9.55 4.31 -8.07
C TYR A 171 -10.81 4.05 -8.91
N ALA A 172 -11.82 3.38 -8.35
CA ALA A 172 -13.07 3.02 -9.06
C ALA A 172 -14.22 4.01 -8.84
N GLY A 173 -13.97 5.14 -8.15
CA GLY A 173 -14.95 6.20 -7.92
C GLY A 173 -15.57 6.21 -6.51
N ALA A 174 -16.41 7.22 -6.23
CA ALA A 174 -16.82 7.57 -4.88
C ALA A 174 -17.96 6.70 -4.27
N ALA A 175 -18.73 5.98 -5.08
CA ALA A 175 -19.93 5.28 -4.59
C ALA A 175 -19.61 4.22 -3.53
N GLY A 176 -18.56 3.43 -3.75
CA GLY A 176 -18.11 2.42 -2.77
C GLY A 176 -17.57 3.04 -1.48
N LEU A 177 -16.92 4.20 -1.58
CA LEU A 177 -16.41 4.94 -0.42
C LEU A 177 -17.58 5.45 0.46
N ALA A 178 -18.64 5.98 -0.15
CA ALA A 178 -19.81 6.44 0.58
C ALA A 178 -20.50 5.31 1.36
N ALA A 179 -20.71 4.16 0.73
CA ALA A 179 -21.30 2.99 1.38
C ALA A 179 -20.43 2.48 2.55
N ALA A 180 -19.12 2.47 2.39
CA ALA A 180 -18.19 2.09 3.47
C ALA A 180 -18.25 3.10 4.63
N ALA A 181 -18.30 4.40 4.34
CA ALA A 181 -18.41 5.44 5.36
C ALA A 181 -19.71 5.32 6.17
N GLU A 182 -20.85 5.07 5.51
CA GLU A 182 -22.12 4.81 6.18
C GLU A 182 -22.04 3.60 7.12
N GLN A 183 -21.40 2.52 6.68
CA GLN A 183 -21.21 1.33 7.52
C GLN A 183 -20.33 1.62 8.73
N PHE A 184 -19.24 2.38 8.55
CA PHE A 184 -18.36 2.77 9.66
C PHE A 184 -19.10 3.62 10.71
N VAL A 185 -19.90 4.58 10.26
CA VAL A 185 -20.75 5.39 11.16
C VAL A 185 -21.75 4.51 11.92
N LYS A 186 -22.42 3.58 11.23
CA LYS A 186 -23.37 2.65 11.84
C LYS A 186 -22.73 1.77 12.91
N ASP A 187 -21.51 1.30 12.68
CA ASP A 187 -20.76 0.45 13.61
C ASP A 187 -20.02 1.26 14.69
N GLY A 188 -20.15 2.59 14.64
CA GLY A 188 -19.58 3.50 15.63
C GLY A 188 -18.05 3.58 15.57
N ALA A 189 -17.46 3.43 14.38
CA ALA A 189 -16.01 3.62 14.22
C ALA A 189 -15.59 5.04 14.61
N GLU A 190 -14.54 5.15 15.38
CA GLU A 190 -13.99 6.42 15.90
C GLU A 190 -12.89 6.95 14.98
N ILE A 191 -12.18 6.05 14.33
CA ILE A 191 -11.14 6.34 13.33
C ILE A 191 -11.37 5.43 12.12
N CYS A 192 -11.19 5.99 10.92
CA CYS A 192 -11.15 5.22 9.68
C CYS A 192 -9.73 5.22 9.11
N VAL A 193 -9.22 4.04 8.78
CA VAL A 193 -7.94 3.83 8.11
C VAL A 193 -8.22 3.46 6.66
N LEU A 194 -7.65 4.23 5.75
CA LEU A 194 -7.65 3.89 4.32
C LEU A 194 -6.42 3.02 4.05
N ASP A 195 -6.63 1.72 3.91
CA ASP A 195 -5.54 0.74 3.77
C ASP A 195 -5.10 0.60 2.29
N CYS A 196 -4.99 1.75 1.62
CA CYS A 196 -4.45 1.93 0.27
C CYS A 196 -4.18 3.42 0.00
N PHE A 197 -3.12 3.72 -0.77
CA PHE A 197 -2.79 5.06 -1.29
C PHE A 197 -3.01 5.14 -2.79
#